data_79c3d441198b42b667636d07e2843f29
#
_entry.id   79c3d441198b42b667636d07e2843f29
#
_cell.length_a   1.000
_cell.length_b   1.000
_cell.length_c   1.000
_cell.angle_alpha   90.00
_cell.angle_beta   90.00
_cell.angle_gamma   90.00
#
_symmetry.space_group_name_H-M   'P 1'
#
loop_
_entity.id
_entity.type
_entity.pdbx_description
1 polymer ?
#
loop_
_entity_poly.entity_id
_entity_poly.type
_entity_poly.pdbx_seq_one_letter_code
_entity_poly.pdbx_strand_id
1 'polypeptide(L)'
;IVVVKAYYGGPLVGYALSAFKEHMPHIDCRIISILRNDRLIRPQGSTIIEAGDEITFICATEHIKAVMSELQRLEKTYKRIMIVGSGNIASGVAKQLEDKYQVKLIERDGEKAKVLAERLSKTLVFHGDASDQNLLFEEHIESVDVFLSLSADDEANIMSALLAKRLGAKKAMVLIQRMAYINLIQGGTIDIAVSPQQATISALLGHVRKGDIKNVASLRHGTAEAIELVVHGDATTSNVVGRQIGDIKLPVGAMIAAILRKNEVIIARRQVVIEEGDNVIVYINDKKSVSEIEKLFQPSAFFI
;
A
#
# COMPACT_ATOMS: atom_id res chain seq x y z
N ILE A 1 -3.56 -7.37 -2.83
CA ILE A 1 -3.76 -7.01 -1.41
C ILE A 1 -3.71 -5.49 -1.29
N VAL A 2 -4.63 -4.95 -0.50
CA VAL A 2 -4.75 -3.50 -0.25
C VAL A 2 -4.89 -3.27 1.26
N VAL A 3 -4.25 -2.21 1.75
CA VAL A 3 -4.45 -1.69 3.10
C VAL A 3 -5.18 -0.37 2.99
N VAL A 4 -6.29 -0.24 3.69
CA VAL A 4 -7.13 0.97 3.67
C VAL A 4 -7.54 1.35 5.09
N LYS A 5 -7.57 2.64 5.38
CA LYS A 5 -8.09 3.16 6.63
C LYS A 5 -9.60 3.39 6.50
N ALA A 6 -10.36 2.87 7.45
CA ALA A 6 -11.80 3.10 7.53
C ALA A 6 -12.09 4.50 8.09
N TYR A 7 -12.98 5.25 7.45
CA TYR A 7 -13.36 6.60 7.88
C TYR A 7 -14.87 6.70 8.07
N TYR A 8 -15.29 7.61 8.92
CA TYR A 8 -16.69 7.96 9.06
C TYR A 8 -17.32 8.29 7.70
N GLY A 9 -18.49 7.70 7.44
CA GLY A 9 -19.21 7.85 6.18
C GLY A 9 -18.95 6.74 5.16
N GLY A 10 -18.07 5.76 5.46
CA GLY A 10 -18.05 4.49 4.76
C GLY A 10 -19.29 3.66 5.14
N PRO A 11 -20.06 3.12 4.16
CA PRO A 11 -21.30 2.39 4.42
C PRO A 11 -21.16 1.22 5.42
N LEU A 12 -20.02 0.54 5.41
CA LEU A 12 -19.74 -0.59 6.33
C LEU A 12 -19.16 -0.18 7.69
N VAL A 13 -18.81 1.08 7.88
CA VAL A 13 -18.29 1.54 9.17
C VAL A 13 -19.40 1.59 10.21
N GLY A 14 -19.22 0.87 11.31
CA GLY A 14 -20.24 0.64 12.35
C GLY A 14 -21.01 -0.68 12.18
N TYR A 15 -20.79 -1.41 11.08
CA TYR A 15 -21.43 -2.71 10.83
C TYR A 15 -20.46 -3.87 10.99
N ALA A 16 -21.00 -5.07 11.20
CA ALA A 16 -20.22 -6.29 11.27
C ALA A 16 -19.71 -6.71 9.88
N LEU A 17 -18.56 -7.38 9.82
CA LEU A 17 -17.99 -7.89 8.57
C LEU A 17 -18.91 -8.82 7.78
N SER A 18 -19.86 -9.50 8.46
CA SER A 18 -20.87 -10.32 7.79
C SER A 18 -21.76 -9.52 6.84
N ALA A 19 -22.01 -8.24 7.11
CA ALA A 19 -22.79 -7.34 6.25
C ALA A 19 -22.10 -7.07 4.90
N PHE A 20 -20.80 -7.33 4.77
CA PHE A 20 -20.06 -7.15 3.52
C PHE A 20 -20.69 -7.88 2.33
N LYS A 21 -21.17 -9.11 2.55
CA LYS A 21 -21.84 -9.89 1.51
C LYS A 21 -23.20 -9.33 1.09
N GLU A 22 -23.90 -8.65 1.99
CA GLU A 22 -25.18 -8.01 1.71
C GLU A 22 -24.98 -6.74 0.87
N HIS A 23 -23.95 -5.97 1.20
CA HIS A 23 -23.58 -4.75 0.48
C HIS A 23 -23.00 -5.05 -0.91
N MET A 24 -22.21 -6.13 -1.04
CA MET A 24 -21.47 -6.46 -2.27
C MET A 24 -21.60 -7.97 -2.60
N PRO A 25 -22.79 -8.44 -2.97
CA PRO A 25 -23.05 -9.87 -3.19
C PRO A 25 -22.24 -10.49 -4.34
N HIS A 26 -21.82 -9.67 -5.32
CA HIS A 26 -21.10 -10.11 -6.51
C HIS A 26 -19.57 -9.96 -6.41
N ILE A 27 -19.07 -9.42 -5.30
CA ILE A 27 -17.64 -9.22 -5.11
C ILE A 27 -17.09 -10.28 -4.16
N ASP A 28 -16.17 -11.11 -4.67
CA ASP A 28 -15.41 -12.02 -3.80
C ASP A 28 -14.22 -11.25 -3.22
N CYS A 29 -14.31 -10.99 -1.93
CA CYS A 29 -13.31 -10.27 -1.15
C CYS A 29 -13.11 -10.95 0.19
N ARG A 30 -11.88 -10.86 0.71
CA ARG A 30 -11.54 -11.35 2.03
C ARG A 30 -10.80 -10.29 2.83
N ILE A 31 -11.31 -9.99 4.01
CA ILE A 31 -10.59 -9.20 5.01
C ILE A 31 -9.55 -10.10 5.66
N ILE A 32 -8.29 -9.72 5.57
CA ILE A 32 -7.13 -10.48 6.05
C ILE A 32 -6.83 -10.12 7.50
N SER A 33 -6.77 -8.82 7.80
CA SER A 33 -6.46 -8.31 9.14
C SER A 33 -7.07 -6.92 9.35
N ILE A 34 -7.29 -6.59 10.60
CA ILE A 34 -7.70 -5.26 11.05
C ILE A 34 -6.69 -4.82 12.11
N LEU A 35 -6.12 -3.62 11.93
CA LEU A 35 -5.29 -2.97 12.94
C LEU A 35 -6.10 -1.84 13.56
N ARG A 36 -6.36 -1.92 14.86
CA ARG A 36 -7.10 -0.94 15.64
C ARG A 36 -6.27 -0.51 16.85
N ASN A 37 -5.91 0.78 16.92
CA ASN A 37 -5.09 1.32 18.00
C ASN A 37 -3.82 0.49 18.23
N ASP A 38 -3.10 0.20 17.15
CA ASP A 38 -1.87 -0.62 17.09
C ASP A 38 -2.04 -2.09 17.56
N ARG A 39 -3.29 -2.55 17.75
CA ARG A 39 -3.61 -3.94 18.08
C ARG A 39 -4.16 -4.68 16.86
N LEU A 40 -3.58 -5.82 16.57
CA LEU A 40 -4.05 -6.69 15.49
C LEU A 40 -5.30 -7.45 15.93
N ILE A 41 -6.39 -7.27 15.19
CA ILE A 41 -7.65 -7.99 15.37
C ILE A 41 -7.76 -9.04 14.27
N ARG A 42 -8.03 -10.29 14.67
CA ARG A 42 -8.36 -11.35 13.72
C ARG A 42 -9.80 -11.15 13.24
N PRO A 43 -10.03 -10.95 11.92
CA PRO A 43 -11.37 -10.69 11.41
C PRO A 43 -12.29 -11.91 11.61
N GLN A 44 -13.48 -11.68 12.14
CA GLN A 44 -14.57 -12.64 12.23
C GLN A 44 -15.84 -12.01 11.66
N GLY A 45 -16.84 -12.81 11.26
CA GLY A 45 -18.09 -12.27 10.73
C GLY A 45 -18.79 -11.27 11.67
N SER A 46 -18.64 -11.45 12.98
CA SER A 46 -19.19 -10.56 14.01
C SER A 46 -18.31 -9.33 14.33
N THR A 47 -17.10 -9.23 13.77
CA THR A 47 -16.22 -8.09 14.00
C THR A 47 -16.84 -6.83 13.41
N ILE A 48 -17.07 -5.80 14.22
CA ILE A 48 -17.56 -4.50 13.78
C ILE A 48 -16.39 -3.68 13.27
N ILE A 49 -16.58 -3.03 12.12
CA ILE A 49 -15.61 -2.09 11.54
C ILE A 49 -15.79 -0.74 12.27
N GLU A 50 -14.70 -0.20 12.81
CA GLU A 50 -14.69 1.11 13.44
C GLU A 50 -13.93 2.13 12.58
N ALA A 51 -14.33 3.40 12.69
CA ALA A 51 -13.56 4.47 12.08
C ALA A 51 -12.16 4.54 12.69
N GLY A 52 -11.15 4.63 11.82
CA GLY A 52 -9.74 4.59 12.24
C GLY A 52 -9.09 3.21 12.07
N ASP A 53 -9.87 2.14 11.86
CA ASP A 53 -9.32 0.81 11.57
C ASP A 53 -8.49 0.82 10.28
N GLU A 54 -7.29 0.25 10.32
CA GLU A 54 -6.54 -0.11 9.12
C GLU A 54 -6.91 -1.54 8.70
N ILE A 55 -7.63 -1.64 7.59
CA ILE A 55 -8.16 -2.90 7.08
C ILE A 55 -7.29 -3.39 5.94
N THR A 56 -6.72 -4.58 6.09
CA THR A 56 -6.04 -5.29 5.00
C THR A 56 -7.03 -6.24 4.36
N PHE A 57 -7.24 -6.10 3.05
CA PHE A 57 -8.12 -6.98 2.29
C PHE A 57 -7.50 -7.44 0.97
N ILE A 58 -8.05 -8.51 0.41
CA ILE A 58 -7.71 -9.03 -0.92
C ILE A 58 -8.98 -9.22 -1.74
N CYS A 59 -8.94 -8.78 -2.97
CA CYS A 59 -9.94 -9.01 -4.02
C CYS A 59 -9.30 -8.86 -5.40
N ALA A 60 -10.05 -9.14 -6.47
CA ALA A 60 -9.62 -8.81 -7.82
C ALA A 60 -9.41 -7.30 -8.00
N THR A 61 -8.44 -6.91 -8.83
CA THR A 61 -8.01 -5.51 -8.99
C THR A 61 -9.17 -4.59 -9.41
N GLU A 62 -10.06 -5.07 -10.26
CA GLU A 62 -11.25 -4.34 -10.74
C GLU A 62 -12.24 -3.99 -9.61
N HIS A 63 -12.24 -4.77 -8.52
CA HIS A 63 -13.15 -4.60 -7.39
C HIS A 63 -12.58 -3.73 -6.26
N ILE A 64 -11.28 -3.38 -6.30
CA ILE A 64 -10.62 -2.61 -5.23
C ILE A 64 -11.38 -1.31 -4.92
N LYS A 65 -11.77 -0.56 -5.96
CA LYS A 65 -12.51 0.69 -5.80
C LYS A 65 -13.84 0.51 -5.09
N ALA A 66 -14.60 -0.53 -5.45
CA ALA A 66 -15.89 -0.84 -4.84
C ALA A 66 -15.72 -1.19 -3.36
N VAL A 67 -14.75 -2.06 -3.03
CA VAL A 67 -14.44 -2.40 -1.63
C VAL A 67 -14.01 -1.19 -0.82
N MET A 68 -13.16 -0.33 -1.39
CA MET A 68 -12.75 0.90 -0.71
C MET A 68 -13.93 1.85 -0.45
N SER A 69 -14.91 1.93 -1.36
CA SER A 69 -16.09 2.80 -1.15
C SER A 69 -17.00 2.38 0.00
N GLU A 70 -16.95 1.12 0.38
CA GLU A 70 -17.67 0.61 1.56
C GLU A 70 -16.97 0.98 2.88
N LEU A 71 -15.66 1.15 2.86
CA LEU A 71 -14.85 1.45 4.05
C LEU A 71 -14.56 2.94 4.26
N GLN A 72 -14.68 3.71 3.20
CA GLN A 72 -14.48 5.16 3.23
C GLN A 72 -15.31 5.84 2.16
N ARG A 73 -15.76 7.06 2.41
CA ARG A 73 -16.35 7.86 1.37
C ARG A 73 -15.30 8.15 0.31
N LEU A 74 -15.48 7.63 -0.91
CA LEU A 74 -14.57 7.94 -2.00
C LEU A 74 -14.64 9.44 -2.30
N GLU A 75 -13.53 10.11 -2.11
CA GLU A 75 -13.39 11.51 -2.46
C GLU A 75 -13.45 11.67 -3.99
N LYS A 76 -13.83 12.89 -4.43
CA LYS A 76 -13.78 13.25 -5.85
C LYS A 76 -12.37 12.97 -6.39
N THR A 77 -12.29 12.60 -7.67
CA THR A 77 -11.01 12.36 -8.35
C THR A 77 -10.06 13.52 -8.13
N TYR A 78 -8.89 13.27 -7.58
CA TYR A 78 -7.84 14.27 -7.40
C TYR A 78 -7.40 14.80 -8.76
N LYS A 79 -7.18 16.10 -8.86
CA LYS A 79 -6.76 16.77 -10.09
C LYS A 79 -5.56 17.69 -9.89
N ARG A 80 -5.42 18.28 -8.70
CA ARG A 80 -4.42 19.30 -8.39
C ARG A 80 -3.40 18.75 -7.41
N ILE A 81 -2.17 18.69 -7.85
CA ILE A 81 -1.05 18.13 -7.10
C ILE A 81 0.01 19.21 -6.93
N MET A 82 0.48 19.39 -5.71
CA MET A 82 1.62 20.26 -5.41
C MET A 82 2.77 19.41 -4.88
N ILE A 83 3.94 19.55 -5.49
CA ILE A 83 5.15 18.80 -5.17
C ILE A 83 6.20 19.76 -4.61
N VAL A 84 6.93 19.34 -3.59
CA VAL A 84 8.06 20.10 -3.03
C VAL A 84 9.34 19.30 -3.22
N GLY A 85 10.36 19.97 -3.75
CA GLY A 85 11.69 19.42 -3.95
C GLY A 85 12.06 19.19 -5.43
N SER A 86 13.37 19.05 -5.68
CA SER A 86 13.96 18.92 -7.02
C SER A 86 14.72 17.62 -7.24
N GLY A 87 14.75 16.73 -6.25
CA GLY A 87 15.45 15.44 -6.33
C GLY A 87 14.89 14.53 -7.43
N ASN A 88 15.59 13.43 -7.70
CA ASN A 88 15.19 12.45 -8.71
C ASN A 88 13.78 11.89 -8.48
N ILE A 89 13.37 11.73 -7.21
CA ILE A 89 12.03 11.24 -6.87
C ILE A 89 11.00 12.32 -7.23
N ALA A 90 11.19 13.56 -6.79
CA ALA A 90 10.26 14.66 -7.02
C ALA A 90 10.09 14.93 -8.53
N SER A 91 11.19 15.06 -9.27
CA SER A 91 11.18 15.29 -10.71
C SER A 91 10.58 14.12 -11.49
N GLY A 92 10.89 12.88 -11.10
CA GLY A 92 10.31 11.68 -11.70
C GLY A 92 8.81 11.56 -11.48
N VAL A 93 8.32 11.86 -10.27
CA VAL A 93 6.90 11.88 -9.94
C VAL A 93 6.18 12.99 -10.72
N ALA A 94 6.75 14.21 -10.75
CA ALA A 94 6.19 15.32 -11.53
C ALA A 94 6.01 14.92 -13.00
N LYS A 95 7.06 14.34 -13.61
CA LYS A 95 7.05 13.91 -15.01
C LYS A 95 5.99 12.84 -15.32
N GLN A 96 5.78 11.90 -14.42
CA GLN A 96 4.76 10.85 -14.59
C GLN A 96 3.32 11.37 -14.41
N LEU A 97 3.15 12.42 -13.62
CA LEU A 97 1.83 12.94 -13.28
C LEU A 97 1.37 14.09 -14.19
N GLU A 98 2.28 14.86 -14.80
CA GLU A 98 1.98 16.09 -15.52
C GLU A 98 1.04 15.93 -16.73
N ASP A 99 0.94 14.71 -17.30
CA ASP A 99 0.02 14.45 -18.41
C ASP A 99 -1.44 14.24 -17.97
N LYS A 100 -1.66 13.84 -16.72
CA LYS A 100 -2.97 13.46 -16.20
C LYS A 100 -3.53 14.43 -15.16
N TYR A 101 -2.65 15.21 -14.54
CA TYR A 101 -2.97 16.08 -13.41
C TYR A 101 -2.42 17.48 -13.62
N GLN A 102 -3.00 18.47 -12.93
CA GLN A 102 -2.43 19.79 -12.80
C GLN A 102 -1.36 19.75 -11.72
N VAL A 103 -0.09 19.81 -12.13
CA VAL A 103 1.05 19.68 -11.23
C VAL A 103 1.71 21.05 -11.06
N LYS A 104 1.91 21.44 -9.79
CA LYS A 104 2.77 22.54 -9.37
C LYS A 104 3.95 21.96 -8.62
N LEU A 105 5.15 22.53 -8.81
CA LEU A 105 6.36 22.11 -8.11
C LEU A 105 7.06 23.32 -7.51
N ILE A 106 7.38 23.27 -6.23
CA ILE A 106 8.10 24.30 -5.49
C ILE A 106 9.52 23.81 -5.21
N GLU A 107 10.51 24.60 -5.59
CA GLU A 107 11.93 24.35 -5.32
C GLU A 107 12.62 25.58 -4.76
N ARG A 108 13.36 25.38 -3.67
CA ARG A 108 14.04 26.44 -2.93
C ARG A 108 15.29 26.96 -3.66
N ASP A 109 15.95 26.12 -4.43
CA ASP A 109 17.15 26.46 -5.19
C ASP A 109 16.74 26.98 -6.57
N GLY A 110 17.04 28.26 -6.86
CA GLY A 110 16.64 28.91 -8.10
C GLY A 110 17.25 28.29 -9.36
N GLU A 111 18.49 27.79 -9.30
CA GLU A 111 19.11 27.13 -10.46
C GLU A 111 18.47 25.78 -10.74
N LYS A 112 18.16 25.01 -9.69
CA LYS A 112 17.42 23.75 -9.86
C LYS A 112 16.00 23.97 -10.34
N ALA A 113 15.34 25.01 -9.86
CA ALA A 113 14.00 25.39 -10.34
C ALA A 113 14.00 25.68 -11.85
N LYS A 114 15.00 26.44 -12.36
CA LYS A 114 15.16 26.69 -13.81
C LYS A 114 15.35 25.40 -14.60
N VAL A 115 16.27 24.52 -14.15
CA VAL A 115 16.51 23.23 -14.81
C VAL A 115 15.25 22.38 -14.85
N LEU A 116 14.45 22.38 -13.77
CA LEU A 116 13.19 21.63 -13.72
C LEU A 116 12.14 22.23 -14.68
N ALA A 117 12.05 23.55 -14.75
CA ALA A 117 11.14 24.24 -15.66
C ALA A 117 11.44 23.95 -17.14
N GLU A 118 12.72 23.72 -17.49
CA GLU A 118 13.12 23.31 -18.83
C GLU A 118 12.80 21.83 -19.13
N ARG A 119 12.86 20.96 -18.11
CA ARG A 119 12.69 19.50 -18.26
C ARG A 119 11.25 19.04 -18.19
N LEU A 120 10.40 19.75 -17.47
CA LEU A 120 8.98 19.42 -17.25
C LEU A 120 8.12 20.23 -18.24
N SER A 121 7.26 19.54 -18.96
CA SER A 121 6.53 20.15 -20.08
C SER A 121 5.22 20.82 -19.70
N LYS A 122 4.56 20.33 -18.63
CA LYS A 122 3.22 20.80 -18.20
C LYS A 122 3.17 21.19 -16.73
N THR A 123 4.22 20.85 -15.96
CA THR A 123 4.34 21.20 -14.55
C THR A 123 4.73 22.67 -14.41
N LEU A 124 3.98 23.41 -13.59
CA LEU A 124 4.35 24.77 -13.22
C LEU A 124 5.39 24.72 -12.11
N VAL A 125 6.58 25.26 -12.37
CA VAL A 125 7.69 25.26 -11.39
C VAL A 125 7.82 26.65 -10.78
N PHE A 126 7.84 26.69 -9.45
CA PHE A 126 7.97 27.90 -8.64
C PHE A 126 9.28 27.87 -7.87
N HIS A 127 10.03 28.96 -7.91
CA HIS A 127 11.19 29.18 -7.04
C HIS A 127 10.72 29.75 -5.71
N GLY A 128 10.90 29.02 -4.62
CA GLY A 128 10.52 29.46 -3.28
C GLY A 128 10.62 28.38 -2.22
N ASP A 129 10.33 28.74 -0.99
CA ASP A 129 10.33 27.84 0.15
C ASP A 129 8.91 27.37 0.47
N ALA A 130 8.71 26.05 0.56
CA ALA A 130 7.41 25.47 0.90
C ALA A 130 7.02 25.66 2.38
N SER A 131 7.88 26.25 3.20
CA SER A 131 7.55 26.73 4.55
C SER A 131 7.01 28.17 4.55
N ASP A 132 7.08 28.87 3.40
CA ASP A 132 6.50 30.21 3.27
C ASP A 132 4.97 30.12 3.06
N GLN A 133 4.24 30.54 4.08
CA GLN A 133 2.78 30.53 4.08
C GLN A 133 2.19 31.43 2.98
N ASN A 134 2.82 32.57 2.67
CA ASN A 134 2.32 33.48 1.65
C ASN A 134 2.42 32.85 0.26
N LEU A 135 3.56 32.24 -0.06
CA LEU A 135 3.73 31.48 -1.30
C LEU A 135 2.68 30.40 -1.46
N LEU A 136 2.42 29.63 -0.39
CA LEU A 136 1.40 28.57 -0.45
C LEU A 136 0.00 29.13 -0.68
N PHE A 137 -0.35 30.28 -0.09
CA PHE A 137 -1.64 30.95 -0.34
C PHE A 137 -1.73 31.52 -1.76
N GLU A 138 -0.68 32.18 -2.26
CA GLU A 138 -0.63 32.69 -3.64
C GLU A 138 -0.83 31.57 -4.66
N GLU A 139 -0.30 30.37 -4.35
CA GLU A 139 -0.44 29.18 -5.19
C GLU A 139 -1.69 28.35 -4.89
N HIS A 140 -2.64 28.90 -4.12
CA HIS A 140 -3.96 28.32 -3.83
C HIS A 140 -3.89 26.94 -3.17
N ILE A 141 -3.12 26.83 -2.10
CA ILE A 141 -2.93 25.57 -1.35
C ILE A 141 -4.25 24.94 -0.89
N GLU A 142 -5.27 25.75 -0.55
CA GLU A 142 -6.59 25.32 -0.13
C GLU A 142 -7.34 24.54 -1.24
N SER A 143 -6.94 24.73 -2.48
CA SER A 143 -7.49 24.04 -3.63
C SER A 143 -6.74 22.74 -3.99
N VAL A 144 -5.57 22.51 -3.37
CA VAL A 144 -4.70 21.35 -3.67
C VAL A 144 -5.32 20.07 -3.13
N ASP A 145 -5.45 19.08 -4.01
CA ASP A 145 -5.98 17.77 -3.64
C ASP A 145 -4.92 16.92 -2.94
N VAL A 146 -3.66 16.95 -3.44
CA VAL A 146 -2.55 16.19 -2.86
C VAL A 146 -1.29 17.05 -2.80
N PHE A 147 -0.73 17.20 -1.62
CA PHE A 147 0.56 17.84 -1.38
C PHE A 147 1.61 16.76 -1.14
N LEU A 148 2.69 16.78 -1.94
CA LEU A 148 3.77 15.79 -1.91
C LEU A 148 5.07 16.50 -1.50
N SER A 149 5.56 16.28 -0.28
CA SER A 149 6.85 16.81 0.14
C SER A 149 7.93 15.75 -0.04
N LEU A 150 8.78 15.95 -1.05
CA LEU A 150 9.72 14.95 -1.59
C LEU A 150 11.16 15.46 -1.63
N SER A 151 11.54 16.36 -0.73
CA SER A 151 12.93 16.82 -0.59
C SER A 151 13.81 15.77 0.10
N ALA A 152 15.11 16.04 0.18
CA ALA A 152 16.06 15.16 0.89
C ALA A 152 16.06 15.40 2.42
N ASP A 153 15.34 16.38 2.91
CA ASP A 153 15.28 16.79 4.32
C ASP A 153 13.97 16.35 4.95
N ASP A 154 14.03 15.37 5.84
CA ASP A 154 12.85 14.77 6.48
C ASP A 154 12.08 15.79 7.32
N GLU A 155 12.79 16.65 8.06
CA GLU A 155 12.19 17.67 8.91
C GLU A 155 11.46 18.72 8.08
N ALA A 156 12.06 19.19 6.98
CA ALA A 156 11.44 20.12 6.04
C ALA A 156 10.21 19.48 5.38
N ASN A 157 10.28 18.20 5.02
CA ASN A 157 9.16 17.46 4.45
C ASN A 157 7.98 17.37 5.43
N ILE A 158 8.25 17.05 6.69
CA ILE A 158 7.22 16.96 7.72
C ILE A 158 6.58 18.33 7.97
N MET A 159 7.41 19.36 8.16
CA MET A 159 6.92 20.71 8.50
C MET A 159 6.10 21.33 7.37
N SER A 160 6.58 21.24 6.13
CA SER A 160 5.81 21.75 4.97
C SER A 160 4.50 21.00 4.75
N ALA A 161 4.48 19.68 4.96
CA ALA A 161 3.27 18.87 4.86
C ALA A 161 2.24 19.23 5.95
N LEU A 162 2.68 19.42 7.19
CA LEU A 162 1.81 19.87 8.29
C LEU A 162 1.24 21.26 8.02
N LEU A 163 2.07 22.18 7.51
CA LEU A 163 1.64 23.52 7.11
C LEU A 163 0.60 23.44 5.99
N ALA A 164 0.89 22.69 4.92
CA ALA A 164 -0.04 22.50 3.81
C ALA A 164 -1.41 21.96 4.26
N LYS A 165 -1.42 20.96 5.16
CA LYS A 165 -2.67 20.44 5.75
C LYS A 165 -3.41 21.51 6.54
N ARG A 166 -2.71 22.29 7.36
CA ARG A 166 -3.31 23.37 8.14
C ARG A 166 -3.92 24.47 7.25
N LEU A 167 -3.30 24.71 6.07
CA LEU A 167 -3.76 25.71 5.09
C LEU A 167 -4.84 25.18 4.14
N GLY A 168 -5.25 23.91 4.25
CA GLY A 168 -6.40 23.36 3.56
C GLY A 168 -6.11 22.33 2.48
N ALA A 169 -4.86 21.89 2.26
CA ALA A 169 -4.57 20.76 1.38
C ALA A 169 -5.31 19.50 1.85
N LYS A 170 -6.00 18.82 0.92
CA LYS A 170 -6.87 17.68 1.29
C LYS A 170 -6.08 16.49 1.78
N LYS A 171 -4.98 16.15 1.11
CA LYS A 171 -4.05 15.10 1.52
C LYS A 171 -2.61 15.59 1.50
N ALA A 172 -1.81 15.11 2.44
CA ALA A 172 -0.37 15.35 2.49
C ALA A 172 0.37 14.02 2.58
N MET A 173 1.36 13.87 1.71
CA MET A 173 2.26 12.73 1.67
C MET A 173 3.70 13.22 1.79
N VAL A 174 4.52 12.49 2.54
CA VAL A 174 5.91 12.87 2.80
C VAL A 174 6.87 11.75 2.46
N LEU A 175 8.03 12.12 1.94
CA LEU A 175 9.17 11.25 1.81
C LEU A 175 9.94 11.28 3.14
N ILE A 176 10.21 10.12 3.73
CA ILE A 176 10.94 9.98 5.00
C ILE A 176 12.05 8.95 4.84
N GLN A 177 13.26 9.36 5.14
CA GLN A 177 14.44 8.48 5.10
C GLN A 177 14.66 7.78 6.44
N ARG A 178 14.43 8.50 7.57
CA ARG A 178 14.63 7.98 8.92
C ARG A 178 13.40 7.28 9.44
N MET A 179 13.50 5.97 9.67
CA MET A 179 12.39 5.15 10.17
C MET A 179 11.77 5.67 11.47
N ALA A 180 12.57 6.28 12.35
CA ALA A 180 12.09 6.85 13.60
C ALA A 180 11.01 7.92 13.38
N TYR A 181 11.12 8.72 12.32
CA TYR A 181 10.14 9.76 12.00
C TYR A 181 8.82 9.19 11.45
N ILE A 182 8.87 8.07 10.73
CA ILE A 182 7.66 7.40 10.26
C ILE A 182 6.77 7.03 11.45
N ASN A 183 7.37 6.44 12.49
CA ASN A 183 6.63 6.06 13.69
C ASN A 183 6.05 7.28 14.45
N LEU A 184 6.78 8.42 14.42
CA LEU A 184 6.34 9.65 15.10
C LEU A 184 5.14 10.30 14.42
N ILE A 185 5.07 10.29 13.09
CA ILE A 185 4.00 10.94 12.32
C ILE A 185 2.83 10.02 11.99
N GLN A 186 2.96 8.73 12.27
CA GLN A 186 1.94 7.73 12.04
C GLN A 186 0.68 8.00 12.88
N GLY A 187 -0.48 7.98 12.24
CA GLY A 187 -1.76 8.30 12.91
C GLY A 187 -2.02 9.79 13.16
N GLY A 188 -1.08 10.67 12.75
CA GLY A 188 -1.20 12.13 12.86
C GLY A 188 -1.91 12.80 11.69
N THR A 189 -1.62 14.07 11.49
CA THR A 189 -2.21 14.92 10.43
C THR A 189 -1.72 14.57 9.03
N ILE A 190 -0.53 13.98 8.90
CA ILE A 190 0.04 13.55 7.62
C ILE A 190 -0.61 12.22 7.21
N ASP A 191 -1.15 12.17 5.99
CA ASP A 191 -1.94 11.03 5.54
C ASP A 191 -1.06 9.82 5.16
N ILE A 192 0.09 10.06 4.51
CA ILE A 192 0.97 8.98 4.06
C ILE A 192 2.45 9.37 4.22
N ALA A 193 3.23 8.48 4.83
CA ALA A 193 4.69 8.54 4.85
C ALA A 193 5.26 7.44 3.95
N VAL A 194 6.15 7.80 3.04
CA VAL A 194 6.81 6.87 2.11
C VAL A 194 8.31 6.81 2.42
N SER A 195 8.82 5.60 2.63
CA SER A 195 10.28 5.38 2.77
C SER A 195 10.87 4.79 1.49
N PRO A 196 11.77 5.53 0.80
CA PRO A 196 12.48 4.99 -0.36
C PRO A 196 13.29 3.75 -0.03
N GLN A 197 13.88 3.74 1.17
CA GLN A 197 14.66 2.61 1.67
C GLN A 197 13.81 1.33 1.76
N GLN A 198 12.60 1.43 2.33
CA GLN A 198 11.71 0.27 2.42
C GLN A 198 11.22 -0.19 1.06
N ALA A 199 10.88 0.75 0.17
CA ALA A 199 10.49 0.41 -1.19
C ALA A 199 11.60 -0.34 -1.92
N THR A 200 12.84 0.13 -1.80
CA THR A 200 14.02 -0.52 -2.39
C THR A 200 14.27 -1.90 -1.79
N ILE A 201 14.24 -2.03 -0.47
CA ILE A 201 14.42 -3.32 0.22
C ILE A 201 13.35 -4.31 -0.26
N SER A 202 12.09 -3.90 -0.34
CA SER A 202 11.00 -4.76 -0.80
C SER A 202 11.22 -5.25 -2.23
N ALA A 203 11.66 -4.36 -3.13
CA ALA A 203 11.98 -4.72 -4.51
C ALA A 203 13.15 -5.71 -4.58
N LEU A 204 14.24 -5.46 -3.84
CA LEU A 204 15.42 -6.34 -3.83
C LEU A 204 15.11 -7.71 -3.23
N LEU A 205 14.33 -7.78 -2.15
CA LEU A 205 13.97 -9.04 -1.52
C LEU A 205 13.24 -9.99 -2.47
N GLY A 206 12.44 -9.48 -3.40
CA GLY A 206 11.80 -10.27 -4.44
C GLY A 206 12.80 -10.97 -5.37
N HIS A 207 14.02 -10.44 -5.52
CA HIS A 207 15.07 -11.03 -6.38
C HIS A 207 16.09 -11.88 -5.63
N VAL A 208 16.23 -11.70 -4.32
CA VAL A 208 17.29 -12.36 -3.52
C VAL A 208 16.76 -13.59 -2.79
N ARG A 209 15.47 -13.67 -2.52
CA ARG A 209 14.87 -14.80 -1.80
C ARG A 209 14.93 -16.07 -2.62
N LYS A 210 15.26 -17.18 -1.94
CA LYS A 210 15.30 -18.51 -2.55
C LYS A 210 13.88 -19.05 -2.76
N GLY A 211 13.65 -19.71 -3.89
CA GLY A 211 12.38 -20.30 -4.27
C GLY A 211 11.70 -19.50 -5.39
N ASP A 212 10.59 -20.02 -5.88
CA ASP A 212 9.82 -19.40 -6.96
C ASP A 212 8.96 -18.22 -6.45
N ILE A 213 9.62 -17.28 -5.77
CA ILE A 213 8.99 -16.06 -5.29
C ILE A 213 8.92 -15.07 -6.44
N LYS A 214 7.71 -14.76 -6.87
CA LYS A 214 7.45 -13.84 -7.97
C LYS A 214 7.41 -12.38 -7.51
N ASN A 215 6.77 -12.14 -6.36
CA ASN A 215 6.62 -10.81 -5.79
C ASN A 215 6.66 -10.83 -4.26
N VAL A 216 7.17 -9.75 -3.68
CA VAL A 216 7.11 -9.48 -2.25
C VAL A 216 6.62 -8.07 -2.03
N ALA A 217 5.57 -7.91 -1.26
CA ALA A 217 5.07 -6.61 -0.83
C ALA A 217 5.20 -6.47 0.68
N SER A 218 5.97 -5.48 1.11
CA SER A 218 6.03 -5.11 2.52
C SER A 218 4.79 -4.31 2.88
N LEU A 219 4.09 -4.74 3.91
CA LEU A 219 2.86 -4.14 4.41
C LEU A 219 3.08 -3.60 5.81
N ARG A 220 2.24 -2.65 6.23
CA ARG A 220 2.27 -2.10 7.58
C ARG A 220 3.68 -1.65 8.01
N HIS A 221 4.32 -0.83 7.18
CA HIS A 221 5.69 -0.30 7.41
C HIS A 221 6.74 -1.38 7.71
N GLY A 222 6.59 -2.54 7.08
CA GLY A 222 7.55 -3.62 7.21
C GLY A 222 7.29 -4.61 8.36
N THR A 223 6.17 -4.50 9.08
CA THR A 223 5.81 -5.46 10.14
C THR A 223 5.11 -6.70 9.58
N ALA A 224 4.45 -6.60 8.44
CA ALA A 224 3.81 -7.71 7.73
C ALA A 224 4.29 -7.77 6.29
N GLU A 225 4.16 -8.92 5.65
CA GLU A 225 4.51 -9.13 4.25
C GLU A 225 3.42 -9.91 3.52
N ALA A 226 3.28 -9.62 2.23
CA ALA A 226 2.57 -10.48 1.30
C ALA A 226 3.58 -11.03 0.30
N ILE A 227 3.61 -12.35 0.14
CA ILE A 227 4.53 -13.05 -0.75
C ILE A 227 3.70 -13.79 -1.79
N GLU A 228 4.04 -13.61 -3.06
CA GLU A 228 3.50 -14.37 -4.17
C GLU A 228 4.50 -15.47 -4.53
N LEU A 229 4.09 -16.73 -4.37
CA LEU A 229 4.90 -17.92 -4.65
C LEU A 229 4.28 -18.71 -5.81
N VAL A 230 5.09 -19.10 -6.77
CA VAL A 230 4.69 -20.04 -7.82
C VAL A 230 4.82 -21.47 -7.25
N VAL A 231 3.78 -22.28 -7.44
CA VAL A 231 3.76 -23.64 -6.92
C VAL A 231 4.16 -24.62 -8.03
N HIS A 232 5.13 -25.48 -7.73
CA HIS A 232 5.64 -26.51 -8.64
C HIS A 232 5.51 -27.91 -8.05
N GLY A 233 5.52 -28.89 -8.97
CA GLY A 233 5.48 -30.32 -8.64
C GLY A 233 4.06 -30.87 -8.58
N ASP A 234 3.94 -32.10 -8.12
CA ASP A 234 2.68 -32.83 -8.01
C ASP A 234 2.38 -33.20 -6.54
N ALA A 235 1.32 -33.96 -6.31
CA ALA A 235 0.89 -34.37 -4.96
C ALA A 235 1.93 -35.24 -4.22
N THR A 236 2.93 -35.79 -4.90
CA THR A 236 3.99 -36.66 -4.32
C THR A 236 5.26 -35.86 -4.02
N THR A 237 5.54 -34.82 -4.79
CA THR A 237 6.77 -34.03 -4.73
C THR A 237 6.60 -32.68 -4.07
N SER A 238 5.36 -32.20 -3.92
CA SER A 238 5.05 -30.92 -3.28
C SER A 238 4.33 -31.11 -1.93
N ASN A 239 4.64 -30.25 -0.98
CA ASN A 239 3.94 -30.24 0.30
C ASN A 239 2.56 -29.56 0.23
N VAL A 240 2.24 -28.90 -0.89
CA VAL A 240 1.04 -28.06 -1.02
C VAL A 240 0.18 -28.42 -2.24
N VAL A 241 0.75 -28.91 -3.35
CA VAL A 241 0.00 -29.31 -4.55
C VAL A 241 -0.92 -30.49 -4.25
N GLY A 242 -2.16 -30.43 -4.76
CA GLY A 242 -3.20 -31.43 -4.56
C GLY A 242 -3.86 -31.39 -3.18
N ARG A 243 -3.43 -30.52 -2.28
CA ARG A 243 -4.00 -30.39 -0.92
C ARG A 243 -5.02 -29.26 -0.85
N GLN A 244 -6.05 -29.44 -0.04
CA GLN A 244 -6.93 -28.35 0.34
C GLN A 244 -6.19 -27.35 1.24
N ILE A 245 -6.44 -26.06 1.06
CA ILE A 245 -5.83 -24.98 1.88
C ILE A 245 -6.07 -25.24 3.38
N GLY A 246 -7.23 -25.81 3.74
CA GLY A 246 -7.59 -26.10 5.12
C GLY A 246 -6.71 -27.17 5.80
N ASP A 247 -6.03 -28.02 5.00
CA ASP A 247 -5.19 -29.11 5.46
C ASP A 247 -3.71 -28.75 5.50
N ILE A 248 -3.34 -27.60 4.93
CA ILE A 248 -1.96 -27.10 4.91
C ILE A 248 -1.65 -26.47 6.27
N LYS A 249 -0.63 -27.00 6.94
CA LYS A 249 -0.17 -26.44 8.23
C LYS A 249 0.73 -25.25 7.97
N LEU A 250 0.18 -24.06 8.16
CA LEU A 250 0.92 -22.79 8.08
C LEU A 250 1.47 -22.40 9.46
N PRO A 251 2.63 -21.71 9.50
CA PRO A 251 3.14 -21.12 10.74
C PRO A 251 2.17 -20.10 11.33
N VAL A 252 2.30 -19.86 12.63
CA VAL A 252 1.47 -18.88 13.33
C VAL A 252 1.68 -17.49 12.73
N GLY A 253 0.57 -16.80 12.45
CA GLY A 253 0.61 -15.48 11.84
C GLY A 253 0.72 -15.48 10.30
N ALA A 254 0.75 -16.65 9.66
CA ALA A 254 0.68 -16.78 8.21
C ALA A 254 -0.70 -17.27 7.75
N MET A 255 -1.14 -16.85 6.58
CA MET A 255 -2.34 -17.34 5.92
C MET A 255 -2.23 -17.25 4.40
N ILE A 256 -2.77 -18.23 3.71
CA ILE A 256 -3.00 -18.13 2.28
C ILE A 256 -4.19 -17.19 2.08
N ALA A 257 -3.98 -16.10 1.34
CA ALA A 257 -4.96 -15.05 1.15
C ALA A 257 -5.77 -15.24 -0.15
N ALA A 258 -5.08 -15.57 -1.25
CA ALA A 258 -5.67 -15.91 -2.53
C ALA A 258 -4.73 -16.76 -3.38
N ILE A 259 -5.25 -17.28 -4.46
CA ILE A 259 -4.52 -17.96 -5.53
C ILE A 259 -4.82 -17.21 -6.83
N LEU A 260 -3.80 -16.96 -7.63
CA LEU A 260 -3.94 -16.51 -9.00
C LEU A 260 -3.70 -17.71 -9.91
N ARG A 261 -4.76 -18.20 -10.55
CA ARG A 261 -4.77 -19.34 -11.47
C ARG A 261 -5.21 -18.87 -12.85
N LYS A 262 -4.35 -18.99 -13.86
CA LYS A 262 -4.66 -18.58 -15.26
C LYS A 262 -5.28 -17.17 -15.37
N ASN A 263 -4.73 -16.20 -14.62
CA ASN A 263 -5.23 -14.80 -14.51
C ASN A 263 -6.56 -14.62 -13.75
N GLU A 264 -7.12 -15.67 -13.17
CA GLU A 264 -8.30 -15.58 -12.31
C GLU A 264 -7.88 -15.54 -10.83
N VAL A 265 -8.48 -14.62 -10.07
CA VAL A 265 -8.24 -14.48 -8.62
C VAL A 265 -9.21 -15.37 -7.87
N ILE A 266 -8.71 -16.38 -7.20
CA ILE A 266 -9.48 -17.29 -6.35
C ILE A 266 -9.20 -16.93 -4.90
N ILE A 267 -10.22 -16.45 -4.18
CA ILE A 267 -10.08 -16.16 -2.76
C ILE A 267 -9.89 -17.45 -1.97
N ALA A 268 -8.83 -17.52 -1.17
CA ALA A 268 -8.44 -18.71 -0.45
C ALA A 268 -9.50 -19.11 0.61
N ARG A 269 -10.21 -20.20 0.37
CA ARG A 269 -11.14 -20.86 1.30
C ARG A 269 -10.62 -22.24 1.64
N ARG A 270 -11.05 -22.81 2.78
CA ARG A 270 -10.52 -24.10 3.29
C ARG A 270 -10.59 -25.24 2.28
N GLN A 271 -11.65 -25.28 1.47
CA GLN A 271 -11.91 -26.32 0.47
C GLN A 271 -11.19 -26.13 -0.87
N VAL A 272 -10.57 -24.98 -1.10
CA VAL A 272 -9.82 -24.72 -2.35
C VAL A 272 -8.58 -25.60 -2.38
N VAL A 273 -8.40 -26.32 -3.47
CA VAL A 273 -7.23 -27.17 -3.73
C VAL A 273 -6.19 -26.37 -4.49
N ILE A 274 -4.93 -26.47 -4.07
CA ILE A 274 -3.79 -25.86 -4.77
C ILE A 274 -3.38 -26.77 -5.91
N GLU A 275 -3.19 -26.20 -7.10
CA GLU A 275 -2.78 -26.89 -8.31
C GLU A 275 -1.37 -26.46 -8.74
N GLU A 276 -0.70 -27.29 -9.53
CA GLU A 276 0.57 -26.94 -10.14
C GLU A 276 0.44 -25.67 -11.00
N GLY A 277 1.42 -24.78 -10.92
CA GLY A 277 1.43 -23.50 -11.63
C GLY A 277 0.59 -22.40 -11.01
N ASP A 278 -0.08 -22.67 -9.88
CA ASP A 278 -0.76 -21.62 -9.12
C ASP A 278 0.25 -20.59 -8.59
N ASN A 279 -0.12 -19.31 -8.67
CA ASN A 279 0.57 -18.28 -7.88
C ASN A 279 -0.19 -18.11 -6.57
N VAL A 280 0.40 -18.58 -5.48
CA VAL A 280 -0.21 -18.51 -4.15
C VAL A 280 0.24 -17.26 -3.43
N ILE A 281 -0.72 -16.46 -2.99
CA ILE A 281 -0.48 -15.22 -2.24
C ILE A 281 -0.60 -15.53 -0.75
N VAL A 282 0.52 -15.49 -0.04
CA VAL A 282 0.61 -15.72 1.41
C VAL A 282 0.80 -14.40 2.13
N TYR A 283 -0.09 -14.10 3.06
CA TYR A 283 0.08 -13.01 4.01
C TYR A 283 0.78 -13.51 5.26
N ILE A 284 1.79 -12.79 5.72
CA ILE A 284 2.62 -13.13 6.86
C ILE A 284 2.68 -11.93 7.80
N ASN A 285 2.21 -12.11 9.02
CA ASN A 285 2.18 -11.05 10.02
C ASN A 285 3.50 -10.92 10.82
N ASP A 286 4.32 -11.98 10.86
CA ASP A 286 5.65 -11.97 11.50
C ASP A 286 6.70 -12.48 10.51
N LYS A 287 7.67 -11.64 10.18
CA LYS A 287 8.75 -11.94 9.24
C LYS A 287 9.58 -13.18 9.61
N LYS A 288 9.58 -13.57 10.88
CA LYS A 288 10.27 -14.79 11.32
C LYS A 288 9.73 -16.04 10.66
N SER A 289 8.46 -16.04 10.26
CA SER A 289 7.80 -17.18 9.61
C SER A 289 8.08 -17.29 8.11
N VAL A 290 8.77 -16.31 7.49
CA VAL A 290 9.02 -16.29 6.05
C VAL A 290 9.81 -17.52 5.59
N SER A 291 10.92 -17.85 6.27
CA SER A 291 11.76 -18.98 5.87
C SER A 291 11.04 -20.34 6.00
N GLU A 292 10.07 -20.44 6.91
CA GLU A 292 9.26 -21.63 7.07
C GLU A 292 8.23 -21.75 5.94
N ILE A 293 7.64 -20.63 5.52
CA ILE A 293 6.76 -20.58 4.34
C ILE A 293 7.53 -20.91 3.07
N GLU A 294 8.71 -20.34 2.87
CA GLU A 294 9.56 -20.66 1.71
C GLU A 294 9.84 -22.16 1.62
N LYS A 295 10.22 -22.80 2.72
CA LYS A 295 10.46 -24.25 2.77
C LYS A 295 9.20 -25.07 2.49
N LEU A 296 8.04 -24.63 2.97
CA LEU A 296 6.77 -25.31 2.76
C LEU A 296 6.37 -25.38 1.29
N PHE A 297 6.68 -24.31 0.53
CA PHE A 297 6.33 -24.18 -0.88
C PHE A 297 7.45 -24.66 -1.83
N GLN A 298 8.64 -25.00 -1.31
CA GLN A 298 9.69 -25.61 -2.11
C GLN A 298 9.34 -27.07 -2.43
N PRO A 299 9.54 -27.52 -3.68
CA PRO A 299 9.44 -28.96 -4.00
C PRO A 299 10.50 -29.76 -3.22
N SER A 300 10.18 -30.98 -2.88
CA SER A 300 11.12 -31.89 -2.20
C SER A 300 12.36 -32.08 -3.08
N ALA A 301 13.55 -32.10 -2.47
CA ALA A 301 14.88 -32.12 -3.13
C ALA A 301 15.19 -33.37 -4.01
N PHE A 302 14.20 -34.13 -4.41
CA PHE A 302 14.35 -35.32 -5.28
C PHE A 302 14.13 -35.04 -6.77
N PHE A 303 14.05 -33.77 -7.19
CA PHE A 303 14.01 -33.37 -8.58
C PHE A 303 15.23 -32.51 -8.92
N ILE A 304 16.37 -33.16 -9.08
CA ILE A 304 17.50 -32.71 -9.91
C ILE A 304 17.82 -33.83 -10.90
#